data_fda7997fd69fee749b7a08339d8f0d20
#
_entry.id   fda7997fd69fee749b7a08339d8f0d20
#
_cell.length_a   1.000
_cell.length_b   1.000
_cell.length_c   1.000
_cell.angle_alpha   90.00
_cell.angle_beta   90.00
_cell.angle_gamma   90.00
#
_symmetry.space_group_name_H-M   'P 1'
#
loop_
_entity.id
_entity.type
_entity.pdbx_description
1 polymer ?
#
loop_
_entity_poly.entity_id
_entity_poly.type
_entity_poly.pdbx_seq_one_letter_code
_entity_poly.pdbx_strand_id
1 'polypeptide(L)'
;MPIFLNFDDPTFVQRFEDLLNSDRNDNLDVNRVVIDILADVKTRGDEAILELTHRFDKIELDKEKLRFTKNEIEEISSTISLDERKALDLAATRIRVYHEKQKPEDVSWVDEIGVELGWRWTPLDSVGIYVPGGLASYPSSVLMNSIPAQVAGVKRIAMVVPTPNGKINPTVLYAAKVSGVDEIYRIGGAQAIAALAYGTQTILPVDKITGPGNSYVAAAKRQVFGKVGIDMIAGPSEVLVIADEDNDPEWIALDLLSQAEHDESAQSILITNSQKLADLVEKEIEKILLILARRDVAGPSWNNFGTIITVPSLEVAADLSNKIAPEHLELCVAKPKELLKKISNAGAVFMGYWTPEAVGDYIGGSNHVLPTARSARFSSGLSVMDFIKRTTTTFVSREALRAIGPSIETLAACEGLEAHGLSVTSRLKKLNR
;
A
#
# COMPACT_ATOMS: atom_id res chain seq x y z
N MET A 1 13.03 18.18 19.14
CA MET A 1 14.15 17.24 19.46
C MET A 1 13.57 15.84 19.48
N PRO A 2 14.30 14.83 19.00
CA PRO A 2 13.82 13.45 18.98
C PRO A 2 13.43 12.96 20.39
N ILE A 3 12.63 11.92 20.46
CA ILE A 3 12.13 11.33 21.68
C ILE A 3 13.12 10.26 22.16
N PHE A 4 13.56 10.33 23.40
CA PHE A 4 14.39 9.29 24.04
C PHE A 4 13.57 8.57 25.10
N LEU A 5 13.49 7.24 24.98
CA LEU A 5 12.80 6.37 25.94
C LEU A 5 13.79 5.33 26.47
N ASN A 6 13.79 5.15 27.78
CA ASN A 6 14.52 4.04 28.41
C ASN A 6 13.50 3.12 29.09
N PHE A 7 13.54 1.83 28.74
CA PHE A 7 12.60 0.83 29.26
C PHE A 7 12.55 0.75 30.80
N ASP A 8 13.68 1.02 31.45
CA ASP A 8 13.78 0.99 32.91
C ASP A 8 13.27 2.28 33.60
N ASP A 9 12.89 3.30 32.81
CA ASP A 9 12.31 4.54 33.35
C ASP A 9 10.89 4.27 33.87
N PRO A 10 10.54 4.68 35.10
CA PRO A 10 9.19 4.54 35.65
C PRO A 10 8.09 5.17 34.78
N THR A 11 8.41 6.17 33.96
CA THR A 11 7.48 6.85 33.05
C THR A 11 7.39 6.20 31.67
N PHE A 12 8.19 5.14 31.40
CA PHE A 12 8.29 4.52 30.08
C PHE A 12 6.93 4.12 29.51
N VAL A 13 6.11 3.42 30.29
CA VAL A 13 4.81 2.90 29.81
C VAL A 13 3.92 4.04 29.32
N GLN A 14 3.79 5.10 30.09
CA GLN A 14 2.95 6.25 29.70
C GLN A 14 3.49 6.93 28.45
N ARG A 15 4.79 7.23 28.40
CA ARG A 15 5.43 7.89 27.26
C ARG A 15 5.39 7.02 25.99
N PHE A 16 5.48 5.70 26.13
CA PHE A 16 5.34 4.78 25.01
C PHE A 16 3.89 4.73 24.49
N GLU A 17 2.90 4.76 25.39
CA GLU A 17 1.49 4.90 24.99
C GLU A 17 1.23 6.23 24.28
N ASP A 18 1.79 7.33 24.75
CA ASP A 18 1.72 8.64 24.08
C ASP A 18 2.32 8.57 22.66
N LEU A 19 3.46 7.88 22.48
CA LEU A 19 4.06 7.62 21.17
C LEU A 19 3.11 6.83 20.25
N LEU A 20 2.47 5.77 20.77
CA LEU A 20 1.54 4.94 20.01
C LEU A 20 0.26 5.69 19.59
N ASN A 21 -0.17 6.67 20.37
CA ASN A 21 -1.40 7.42 20.17
C ASN A 21 -1.15 8.80 19.52
N SER A 22 0.09 9.11 19.13
CA SER A 22 0.40 10.36 18.44
C SER A 22 -0.35 10.42 17.11
N ASP A 23 -1.29 11.37 16.99
CA ASP A 23 -2.08 11.55 15.76
C ASP A 23 -1.28 12.39 14.76
N ARG A 24 -0.94 11.79 13.62
CA ARG A 24 -0.20 12.43 12.53
C ARG A 24 -1.07 12.75 11.31
N ASN A 25 -2.40 12.45 11.37
CA ASN A 25 -3.22 12.33 10.16
C ASN A 25 -4.50 13.16 10.12
N ASP A 26 -4.99 13.80 11.18
CA ASP A 26 -6.32 14.42 11.16
C ASP A 26 -6.28 15.90 10.78
N ASN A 27 -6.72 16.15 9.53
CA ASN A 27 -7.09 17.48 9.09
C ASN A 27 -8.56 17.48 8.65
N LEU A 28 -9.47 17.91 9.54
CA LEU A 28 -10.93 18.00 9.28
C LEU A 28 -11.24 18.89 8.07
N ASP A 29 -10.44 19.92 7.83
CA ASP A 29 -10.63 20.84 6.70
C ASP A 29 -10.39 20.13 5.36
N VAL A 30 -9.41 19.21 5.29
CA VAL A 30 -9.14 18.43 4.08
C VAL A 30 -10.35 17.57 3.68
N ASN A 31 -11.01 16.93 4.64
CA ASN A 31 -12.16 16.09 4.36
C ASN A 31 -13.30 16.87 3.71
N ARG A 32 -13.56 18.11 4.17
CA ARG A 32 -14.62 18.97 3.64
C ARG A 32 -14.30 19.41 2.20
N VAL A 33 -13.08 19.87 1.95
CA VAL A 33 -12.64 20.25 0.60
C VAL A 33 -12.75 19.09 -0.37
N VAL A 34 -12.41 17.88 0.07
CA VAL A 34 -12.47 16.68 -0.76
C VAL A 34 -13.91 16.30 -1.11
N ILE A 35 -14.87 16.44 -0.18
CA ILE A 35 -16.30 16.21 -0.48
C ILE A 35 -16.75 17.08 -1.67
N ASP A 36 -16.40 18.36 -1.63
CA ASP A 36 -16.80 19.30 -2.68
C ASP A 36 -16.16 18.94 -4.04
N ILE A 37 -14.85 18.57 -4.04
CA ILE A 37 -14.15 18.12 -5.25
C ILE A 37 -14.79 16.85 -5.84
N LEU A 38 -15.09 15.86 -5.00
CA LEU A 38 -15.71 14.60 -5.43
C LEU A 38 -17.09 14.83 -6.03
N ALA A 39 -17.91 15.70 -5.40
CA ALA A 39 -19.24 16.06 -5.87
C ALA A 39 -19.17 16.81 -7.21
N ASP A 40 -18.22 17.72 -7.35
CA ASP A 40 -18.01 18.50 -8.56
C ASP A 40 -17.62 17.61 -9.76
N VAL A 41 -16.62 16.76 -9.59
CA VAL A 41 -16.20 15.81 -10.65
C VAL A 41 -17.34 14.85 -11.01
N LYS A 42 -18.09 14.34 -10.03
CA LYS A 42 -19.24 13.47 -10.29
C LYS A 42 -20.33 14.16 -11.13
N THR A 43 -20.49 15.48 -10.99
CA THR A 43 -21.54 16.25 -11.65
C THR A 43 -21.09 16.78 -13.02
N ARG A 44 -19.91 17.38 -13.12
CA ARG A 44 -19.41 18.07 -14.32
C ARG A 44 -18.41 17.22 -15.14
N GLY A 45 -17.87 16.13 -14.57
CA GLY A 45 -16.95 15.22 -15.29
C GLY A 45 -15.67 15.90 -15.76
N ASP A 46 -15.36 15.78 -17.06
CA ASP A 46 -14.13 16.34 -17.65
C ASP A 46 -13.97 17.85 -17.42
N GLU A 47 -15.06 18.61 -17.40
CA GLU A 47 -15.01 20.06 -17.17
C GLU A 47 -14.41 20.37 -15.78
N ALA A 48 -14.87 19.68 -14.73
CA ALA A 48 -14.31 19.83 -13.40
C ALA A 48 -12.85 19.38 -13.33
N ILE A 49 -12.50 18.29 -14.02
CA ILE A 49 -11.11 17.78 -14.09
C ILE A 49 -10.19 18.83 -14.72
N LEU A 50 -10.57 19.42 -15.84
CA LEU A 50 -9.75 20.42 -16.54
C LEU A 50 -9.55 21.68 -15.68
N GLU A 51 -10.63 22.17 -15.05
CA GLU A 51 -10.58 23.35 -14.18
C GLU A 51 -9.68 23.11 -12.96
N LEU A 52 -9.85 21.99 -12.27
CA LEU A 52 -9.06 21.64 -11.09
C LEU A 52 -7.59 21.37 -11.44
N THR A 53 -7.32 20.75 -12.60
CA THR A 53 -5.95 20.53 -13.09
C THR A 53 -5.27 21.84 -13.43
N HIS A 54 -5.98 22.77 -14.09
CA HIS A 54 -5.46 24.12 -14.32
C HIS A 54 -5.15 24.84 -13.00
N ARG A 55 -6.06 24.73 -12.03
CA ARG A 55 -5.91 25.38 -10.72
C ARG A 55 -4.72 24.85 -9.91
N PHE A 56 -4.52 23.53 -9.86
CA PHE A 56 -3.55 22.89 -8.98
C PHE A 56 -2.20 22.63 -9.68
N ASP A 57 -2.23 22.15 -10.91
CA ASP A 57 -1.03 21.78 -11.66
C ASP A 57 -0.51 22.91 -12.55
N LYS A 58 -1.26 24.03 -12.68
CA LYS A 58 -0.88 25.19 -13.50
C LYS A 58 -0.63 24.85 -14.96
N ILE A 59 -1.40 23.91 -15.50
CA ILE A 59 -1.36 23.49 -16.90
C ILE A 59 -2.72 23.68 -17.54
N GLU A 60 -2.76 24.21 -18.77
CA GLU A 60 -3.96 24.26 -19.60
C GLU A 60 -4.04 23.00 -20.47
N LEU A 61 -5.07 22.22 -20.24
CA LEU A 61 -5.37 21.01 -21.01
C LEU A 61 -6.74 21.13 -21.67
N ASP A 62 -6.89 20.49 -22.80
CA ASP A 62 -8.16 20.10 -23.37
C ASP A 62 -8.43 18.61 -23.16
N LYS A 63 -9.62 18.15 -23.54
CA LYS A 63 -10.02 16.75 -23.35
C LYS A 63 -9.10 15.77 -24.07
N GLU A 64 -8.58 16.14 -25.23
CA GLU A 64 -7.71 15.32 -26.06
C GLU A 64 -6.32 15.15 -25.42
N LYS A 65 -5.86 16.16 -24.67
CA LYS A 65 -4.57 16.17 -23.97
C LYS A 65 -4.60 15.60 -22.57
N LEU A 66 -5.78 15.28 -22.02
CA LEU A 66 -5.87 14.61 -20.71
C LEU A 66 -5.11 13.29 -20.69
N ARG A 67 -5.17 12.50 -21.76
CA ARG A 67 -4.47 11.23 -21.90
C ARG A 67 -3.18 11.41 -22.69
N PHE A 68 -2.10 10.79 -22.23
CA PHE A 68 -0.88 10.63 -23.01
C PHE A 68 -1.14 9.73 -24.22
N THR A 69 -0.71 10.16 -25.39
CA THR A 69 -0.69 9.31 -26.58
C THR A 69 0.47 8.31 -26.50
N LYS A 70 0.37 7.20 -27.22
CA LYS A 70 1.45 6.21 -27.30
C LYS A 70 2.76 6.82 -27.85
N ASN A 71 2.64 7.76 -28.79
CA ASN A 71 3.80 8.45 -29.37
C ASN A 71 4.49 9.34 -28.34
N GLU A 72 3.74 10.12 -27.54
CA GLU A 72 4.30 10.93 -26.46
C GLU A 72 5.00 10.06 -25.41
N ILE A 73 4.37 8.94 -25.02
CA ILE A 73 4.99 7.99 -24.06
C ILE A 73 6.31 7.47 -24.60
N GLU A 74 6.34 7.06 -25.87
CA GLU A 74 7.56 6.53 -26.51
C GLU A 74 8.65 7.60 -26.62
N GLU A 75 8.31 8.79 -27.10
CA GLU A 75 9.23 9.91 -27.26
C GLU A 75 9.86 10.31 -25.92
N ILE A 76 9.00 10.61 -24.91
CA ILE A 76 9.48 11.06 -23.60
C ILE A 76 10.26 9.96 -22.89
N SER A 77 9.75 8.72 -22.86
CA SER A 77 10.43 7.59 -22.20
C SER A 77 11.75 7.20 -22.86
N SER A 78 11.95 7.53 -24.13
CA SER A 78 13.22 7.26 -24.84
C SER A 78 14.37 8.14 -24.35
N THR A 79 14.10 9.24 -23.68
CA THR A 79 15.11 10.21 -23.21
C THR A 79 15.88 9.77 -21.97
N ILE A 80 15.43 8.72 -21.27
CA ILE A 80 16.13 8.21 -20.09
C ILE A 80 17.50 7.61 -20.46
N SER A 81 18.44 7.70 -19.53
CA SER A 81 19.77 7.10 -19.67
C SER A 81 19.72 5.57 -19.75
N LEU A 82 20.79 4.97 -20.29
CA LEU A 82 20.90 3.51 -20.35
C LEU A 82 20.92 2.87 -18.94
N ASP A 83 21.51 3.55 -17.97
CA ASP A 83 21.64 3.03 -16.61
C ASP A 83 20.28 3.09 -15.87
N GLU A 84 19.51 4.19 -16.03
CA GLU A 84 18.12 4.27 -15.52
C GLU A 84 17.26 3.16 -16.14
N ARG A 85 17.37 2.93 -17.43
CA ARG A 85 16.65 1.86 -18.13
C ARG A 85 16.99 0.49 -17.54
N LYS A 86 18.27 0.15 -17.42
CA LYS A 86 18.72 -1.13 -16.84
C LYS A 86 18.23 -1.33 -15.42
N ALA A 87 18.26 -0.26 -14.59
CA ALA A 87 17.78 -0.33 -13.21
C ALA A 87 16.29 -0.60 -13.14
N LEU A 88 15.47 0.10 -13.95
CA LEU A 88 14.02 -0.10 -14.00
C LEU A 88 13.64 -1.48 -14.56
N ASP A 89 14.33 -1.97 -15.59
CA ASP A 89 14.11 -3.31 -16.16
C ASP A 89 14.43 -4.41 -15.13
N LEU A 90 15.53 -4.25 -14.38
CA LEU A 90 15.90 -5.18 -13.31
C LEU A 90 14.86 -5.15 -12.19
N ALA A 91 14.43 -3.97 -11.74
CA ALA A 91 13.39 -3.81 -10.73
C ALA A 91 12.09 -4.47 -11.19
N ALA A 92 11.62 -4.17 -12.40
CA ALA A 92 10.39 -4.74 -12.96
C ALA A 92 10.45 -6.28 -13.02
N THR A 93 11.61 -6.83 -13.43
CA THR A 93 11.81 -8.29 -13.49
C THR A 93 11.71 -8.91 -12.09
N ARG A 94 12.40 -8.33 -11.09
CA ARG A 94 12.43 -8.89 -9.73
C ARG A 94 11.07 -8.78 -9.05
N ILE A 95 10.38 -7.65 -9.21
CA ILE A 95 9.02 -7.45 -8.68
C ILE A 95 8.06 -8.48 -9.31
N ARG A 96 8.14 -8.70 -10.62
CA ARG A 96 7.32 -9.70 -11.31
C ARG A 96 7.53 -11.11 -10.77
N VAL A 97 8.78 -11.55 -10.67
CA VAL A 97 9.15 -12.90 -10.18
C VAL A 97 8.62 -13.11 -8.75
N TYR A 98 8.72 -12.09 -7.90
CA TYR A 98 8.21 -12.16 -6.54
C TYR A 98 6.68 -12.32 -6.52
N HIS A 99 5.96 -11.49 -7.25
CA HIS A 99 4.50 -11.49 -7.26
C HIS A 99 3.91 -12.73 -7.97
N GLU A 100 4.60 -13.30 -8.95
CA GLU A 100 4.19 -14.59 -9.56
C GLU A 100 4.10 -15.72 -8.54
N LYS A 101 4.91 -15.70 -7.46
CA LYS A 101 4.86 -16.67 -6.37
C LYS A 101 3.64 -16.51 -5.45
N GLN A 102 2.94 -15.39 -5.53
CA GLN A 102 1.77 -15.10 -4.68
C GLN A 102 0.45 -15.57 -5.30
N LYS A 103 0.45 -16.03 -6.56
CA LYS A 103 -0.80 -16.46 -7.22
C LYS A 103 -1.38 -17.69 -6.50
N PRO A 104 -2.62 -17.61 -6.00
CA PRO A 104 -3.28 -18.75 -5.40
C PRO A 104 -3.85 -19.67 -6.47
N GLU A 105 -4.11 -20.91 -6.10
CA GLU A 105 -4.74 -21.92 -6.94
C GLU A 105 -6.25 -22.00 -6.68
N ASP A 106 -7.01 -22.41 -7.71
CA ASP A 106 -8.39 -22.81 -7.56
C ASP A 106 -8.45 -24.15 -6.84
N VAL A 107 -9.47 -24.36 -6.02
CA VAL A 107 -9.63 -25.60 -5.24
C VAL A 107 -11.05 -26.12 -5.41
N SER A 108 -11.19 -27.44 -5.61
CA SER A 108 -12.46 -28.15 -5.57
C SER A 108 -12.28 -29.51 -4.90
N TRP A 109 -13.27 -29.91 -4.09
CA TRP A 109 -13.32 -31.23 -3.46
C TRP A 109 -14.77 -31.67 -3.25
N VAL A 110 -14.97 -32.95 -3.11
CA VAL A 110 -16.29 -33.52 -2.74
C VAL A 110 -16.20 -33.96 -1.28
N ASP A 111 -17.17 -33.55 -0.47
CA ASP A 111 -17.27 -33.97 0.92
C ASP A 111 -17.87 -35.39 1.08
N GLU A 112 -17.94 -35.87 2.32
CA GLU A 112 -18.47 -37.23 2.65
C GLU A 112 -19.95 -37.41 2.30
N ILE A 113 -20.72 -36.35 2.14
CA ILE A 113 -22.14 -36.36 1.79
C ILE A 113 -22.34 -36.32 0.27
N GLY A 114 -21.28 -36.01 -0.49
CA GLY A 114 -21.32 -35.87 -1.93
C GLY A 114 -21.62 -34.46 -2.42
N VAL A 115 -21.42 -33.47 -1.58
CA VAL A 115 -21.44 -32.03 -1.97
C VAL A 115 -20.09 -31.65 -2.53
N GLU A 116 -20.04 -31.12 -3.75
CA GLU A 116 -18.84 -30.55 -4.32
C GLU A 116 -18.72 -29.10 -3.87
N LEU A 117 -17.63 -28.78 -3.18
CA LEU A 117 -17.29 -27.48 -2.65
C LEU A 117 -16.02 -26.99 -3.30
N GLY A 118 -15.88 -25.66 -3.43
CA GLY A 118 -14.66 -25.11 -3.97
C GLY A 118 -14.65 -23.59 -3.99
N TRP A 119 -13.59 -23.06 -4.55
CA TRP A 119 -13.48 -21.66 -4.94
C TRP A 119 -12.61 -21.49 -6.15
N ARG A 120 -12.85 -20.41 -6.86
CA ARG A 120 -11.99 -19.97 -7.96
C ARG A 120 -11.58 -18.52 -7.77
N TRP A 121 -10.41 -18.19 -8.28
CA TRP A 121 -9.88 -16.84 -8.31
C TRP A 121 -10.05 -16.23 -9.69
N THR A 122 -10.50 -14.98 -9.74
CA THR A 122 -10.64 -14.22 -10.98
C THR A 122 -10.07 -12.83 -10.81
N PRO A 123 -9.34 -12.30 -11.79
CA PRO A 123 -8.83 -10.93 -11.71
C PRO A 123 -9.97 -9.91 -11.63
N LEU A 124 -9.66 -8.71 -11.15
CA LEU A 124 -10.46 -7.52 -11.37
C LEU A 124 -10.45 -7.19 -12.87
N ASP A 125 -11.51 -6.57 -13.38
CA ASP A 125 -11.57 -6.19 -14.79
C ASP A 125 -10.71 -4.95 -15.07
N SER A 126 -10.65 -4.00 -14.12
CA SER A 126 -9.93 -2.75 -14.25
C SER A 126 -9.37 -2.21 -12.93
N VAL A 127 -8.19 -1.58 -13.00
CA VAL A 127 -7.51 -0.97 -11.85
C VAL A 127 -7.03 0.43 -12.21
N GLY A 128 -7.22 1.37 -11.29
CA GLY A 128 -6.65 2.70 -11.33
C GLY A 128 -5.42 2.79 -10.44
N ILE A 129 -4.32 3.31 -10.97
CA ILE A 129 -3.09 3.54 -10.22
C ILE A 129 -2.89 5.03 -10.03
N TYR A 130 -2.80 5.47 -8.78
CA TYR A 130 -2.39 6.83 -8.46
C TYR A 130 -0.88 6.88 -8.26
N VAL A 131 -0.20 7.70 -9.03
CA VAL A 131 1.24 7.93 -8.90
C VAL A 131 1.45 9.36 -8.40
N PRO A 132 2.12 9.56 -7.28
CA PRO A 132 2.44 10.90 -6.80
C PRO A 132 3.31 11.65 -7.80
N GLY A 133 3.09 12.95 -7.92
CA GLY A 133 3.94 13.87 -8.66
C GLY A 133 4.29 15.06 -7.78
N GLY A 134 5.23 15.88 -8.21
CA GLY A 134 5.68 17.06 -7.47
C GLY A 134 7.20 17.12 -7.34
N LEU A 135 7.72 17.34 -6.12
CA LEU A 135 9.16 17.47 -5.86
C LEU A 135 9.96 16.18 -6.11
N ALA A 136 9.35 15.04 -5.98
CA ALA A 136 9.95 13.74 -6.28
C ALA A 136 9.12 12.98 -7.31
N SER A 137 9.80 12.17 -8.12
CA SER A 137 9.20 11.26 -9.09
C SER A 137 9.35 9.84 -8.58
N TYR A 138 8.29 9.04 -8.68
CA TYR A 138 8.25 7.71 -8.11
C TYR A 138 8.03 6.62 -9.19
N PRO A 139 9.02 6.36 -10.07
CA PRO A 139 8.91 5.26 -11.03
C PRO A 139 8.77 3.89 -10.33
N SER A 140 9.32 3.73 -9.13
CA SER A 140 9.14 2.54 -8.29
C SER A 140 7.68 2.33 -7.93
N SER A 141 6.93 3.37 -7.53
CA SER A 141 5.50 3.27 -7.24
C SER A 141 4.67 2.84 -8.45
N VAL A 142 5.09 3.23 -9.67
CA VAL A 142 4.46 2.72 -10.90
C VAL A 142 4.64 1.19 -10.98
N LEU A 143 5.87 0.71 -10.85
CA LEU A 143 6.17 -0.73 -10.93
C LEU A 143 5.46 -1.52 -9.83
N MET A 144 5.49 -1.03 -8.59
CA MET A 144 4.94 -1.69 -7.41
C MET A 144 3.42 -1.79 -7.43
N ASN A 145 2.72 -0.88 -8.10
CA ASN A 145 1.26 -0.95 -8.25
C ASN A 145 0.82 -1.71 -9.50
N SER A 146 1.52 -1.51 -10.63
CA SER A 146 1.08 -2.08 -11.91
C SER A 146 1.48 -3.54 -12.11
N ILE A 147 2.70 -3.94 -11.70
CA ILE A 147 3.17 -5.31 -11.92
C ILE A 147 2.32 -6.36 -11.19
N PRO A 148 1.97 -6.23 -9.90
CA PRO A 148 1.09 -7.20 -9.26
C PRO A 148 -0.31 -7.23 -9.88
N ALA A 149 -0.84 -6.10 -10.38
CA ALA A 149 -2.10 -6.07 -11.12
C ALA A 149 -1.98 -6.85 -12.44
N GLN A 150 -0.88 -6.66 -13.18
CA GLN A 150 -0.61 -7.39 -14.42
C GLN A 150 -0.42 -8.91 -14.15
N VAL A 151 0.34 -9.26 -13.12
CA VAL A 151 0.54 -10.66 -12.70
C VAL A 151 -0.79 -11.31 -12.31
N ALA A 152 -1.68 -10.59 -11.65
CA ALA A 152 -3.03 -11.04 -11.32
C ALA A 152 -3.89 -11.32 -12.57
N GLY A 153 -3.56 -10.71 -13.71
CA GLY A 153 -4.30 -10.83 -14.97
C GLY A 153 -5.36 -9.75 -15.18
N VAL A 154 -5.23 -8.59 -14.52
CA VAL A 154 -6.08 -7.42 -14.75
C VAL A 154 -5.93 -6.98 -16.20
N LYS A 155 -7.07 -6.78 -16.89
CA LYS A 155 -7.09 -6.50 -18.32
C LYS A 155 -6.89 -5.03 -18.67
N ARG A 156 -7.25 -4.12 -17.77
CA ARG A 156 -7.15 -2.68 -17.98
C ARG A 156 -6.51 -2.02 -16.76
N ILE A 157 -5.36 -1.38 -16.96
CA ILE A 157 -4.64 -0.63 -15.94
C ILE A 157 -4.58 0.84 -16.40
N ALA A 158 -5.28 1.72 -15.67
CA ALA A 158 -5.32 3.15 -15.89
C ALA A 158 -4.49 3.87 -14.84
N MET A 159 -3.51 4.65 -15.25
CA MET A 159 -2.64 5.43 -14.36
C MET A 159 -3.03 6.90 -14.40
N VAL A 160 -3.08 7.54 -13.23
CA VAL A 160 -3.20 8.99 -13.09
C VAL A 160 -1.93 9.53 -12.45
N VAL A 161 -1.38 10.60 -12.99
CA VAL A 161 -0.16 11.24 -12.51
C VAL A 161 -0.25 12.75 -12.71
N PRO A 162 -0.07 13.58 -11.68
CA PRO A 162 -0.04 15.03 -11.84
C PRO A 162 1.17 15.46 -12.66
N THR A 163 0.98 16.50 -13.47
CA THR A 163 2.02 17.06 -14.33
C THR A 163 2.17 18.56 -14.08
N PRO A 164 2.69 18.98 -12.91
CA PRO A 164 2.84 20.39 -12.57
C PRO A 164 3.62 21.16 -13.63
N ASN A 165 3.06 22.29 -14.10
CA ASN A 165 3.62 23.10 -15.20
C ASN A 165 3.88 22.28 -16.49
N GLY A 166 3.12 21.22 -16.73
CA GLY A 166 3.25 20.35 -17.91
C GLY A 166 4.45 19.39 -17.88
N LYS A 167 5.16 19.30 -16.77
CA LYS A 167 6.38 18.46 -16.65
C LYS A 167 6.04 17.09 -16.10
N ILE A 168 6.62 16.07 -16.73
CA ILE A 168 6.62 14.69 -16.22
C ILE A 168 8.04 14.14 -16.29
N ASN A 169 8.39 13.32 -15.29
CA ASN A 169 9.67 12.63 -15.32
C ASN A 169 9.61 11.48 -16.33
N PRO A 170 10.55 11.39 -17.30
CA PRO A 170 10.59 10.33 -18.30
C PRO A 170 10.66 8.91 -17.72
N THR A 171 11.30 8.74 -16.55
CA THR A 171 11.41 7.43 -15.86
C THR A 171 10.04 6.89 -15.41
N VAL A 172 9.08 7.78 -15.08
CA VAL A 172 7.70 7.40 -14.72
C VAL A 172 6.98 6.81 -15.93
N LEU A 173 7.11 7.44 -17.10
CA LEU A 173 6.51 6.91 -18.34
C LEU A 173 7.19 5.62 -18.80
N TYR A 174 8.52 5.50 -18.63
CA TYR A 174 9.21 4.26 -18.92
C TYR A 174 8.76 3.12 -18.01
N ALA A 175 8.65 3.37 -16.69
CA ALA A 175 8.12 2.40 -15.74
C ALA A 175 6.70 1.95 -16.10
N ALA A 176 5.82 2.87 -16.49
CA ALA A 176 4.48 2.56 -16.95
C ALA A 176 4.49 1.66 -18.21
N LYS A 177 5.37 1.96 -19.16
CA LYS A 177 5.55 1.16 -20.38
C LYS A 177 5.99 -0.27 -20.07
N VAL A 178 7.04 -0.47 -19.27
CA VAL A 178 7.59 -1.81 -18.96
C VAL A 178 6.71 -2.63 -18.03
N SER A 179 5.82 -1.98 -17.29
CA SER A 179 4.86 -2.63 -16.39
C SER A 179 3.47 -2.84 -17.00
N GLY A 180 3.27 -2.48 -18.28
CA GLY A 180 2.05 -2.79 -19.02
C GLY A 180 0.86 -1.93 -18.63
N VAL A 181 1.06 -0.65 -18.35
CA VAL A 181 -0.03 0.31 -18.14
C VAL A 181 -0.67 0.68 -19.47
N ASP A 182 -2.01 0.57 -19.56
CA ASP A 182 -2.75 0.78 -20.83
C ASP A 182 -3.08 2.25 -21.09
N GLU A 183 -3.34 2.99 -20.04
CA GLU A 183 -3.82 4.38 -20.10
C GLU A 183 -3.11 5.25 -19.08
N ILE A 184 -2.62 6.41 -19.48
CA ILE A 184 -1.95 7.37 -18.59
C ILE A 184 -2.61 8.73 -18.74
N TYR A 185 -3.09 9.31 -17.63
CA TYR A 185 -3.79 10.58 -17.57
C TYR A 185 -3.02 11.63 -16.77
N ARG A 186 -2.96 12.87 -17.29
CA ARG A 186 -2.28 14.03 -16.68
C ARG A 186 -3.15 14.69 -15.63
N ILE A 187 -3.51 13.96 -14.60
CA ILE A 187 -4.34 14.46 -13.50
C ILE A 187 -3.82 13.96 -12.15
N GLY A 188 -3.91 14.77 -11.12
CA GLY A 188 -3.52 14.43 -9.75
C GLY A 188 -4.60 14.80 -8.73
N GLY A 189 -4.27 14.69 -7.45
CA GLY A 189 -5.13 15.10 -6.35
C GLY A 189 -6.43 14.31 -6.19
N ALA A 190 -7.36 14.84 -5.40
CA ALA A 190 -8.65 14.23 -5.11
C ALA A 190 -9.52 14.09 -6.36
N GLN A 191 -9.40 15.00 -7.33
CA GLN A 191 -10.13 14.96 -8.60
C GLN A 191 -9.75 13.75 -9.45
N ALA A 192 -8.48 13.31 -9.40
CA ALA A 192 -8.04 12.09 -10.10
C ALA A 192 -8.67 10.83 -9.49
N ILE A 193 -8.77 10.77 -8.17
CA ILE A 193 -9.47 9.69 -7.46
C ILE A 193 -10.97 9.69 -7.82
N ALA A 194 -11.59 10.87 -7.88
CA ALA A 194 -12.98 11.00 -8.30
C ALA A 194 -13.21 10.50 -9.73
N ALA A 195 -12.32 10.87 -10.67
CA ALA A 195 -12.40 10.43 -12.08
C ALA A 195 -12.29 8.91 -12.18
N LEU A 196 -11.35 8.28 -11.46
CA LEU A 196 -11.20 6.84 -11.44
C LEU A 196 -12.41 6.12 -10.79
N ALA A 197 -13.03 6.73 -9.77
CA ALA A 197 -14.14 6.12 -9.03
C ALA A 197 -15.49 6.26 -9.76
N TYR A 198 -15.79 7.42 -10.32
CA TYR A 198 -17.10 7.73 -10.90
C TYR A 198 -17.11 7.66 -12.44
N GLY A 199 -15.94 7.77 -13.04
CA GLY A 199 -15.81 7.99 -14.48
C GLY A 199 -16.09 9.43 -14.88
N THR A 200 -15.65 9.80 -16.06
CA THR A 200 -15.96 11.06 -16.76
C THR A 200 -16.26 10.76 -18.22
N GLN A 201 -16.38 11.78 -19.07
CA GLN A 201 -16.57 11.57 -20.51
C GLN A 201 -15.33 10.94 -21.18
N THR A 202 -14.12 11.23 -20.64
CA THR A 202 -12.84 10.73 -21.19
C THR A 202 -12.28 9.55 -20.40
N ILE A 203 -12.53 9.48 -19.09
CA ILE A 203 -11.93 8.49 -18.19
C ILE A 203 -13.00 7.48 -17.77
N LEU A 204 -12.83 6.23 -18.14
CA LEU A 204 -13.71 5.16 -17.67
C LEU A 204 -13.43 4.82 -16.19
N PRO A 205 -14.46 4.55 -15.38
CA PRO A 205 -14.27 4.15 -13.99
C PRO A 205 -13.53 2.81 -13.88
N VAL A 206 -12.99 2.56 -12.70
CA VAL A 206 -12.25 1.33 -12.38
C VAL A 206 -12.87 0.59 -11.20
N ASP A 207 -12.50 -0.68 -11.02
CA ASP A 207 -13.01 -1.52 -9.92
C ASP A 207 -12.22 -1.32 -8.63
N LYS A 208 -10.94 -0.97 -8.71
CA LYS A 208 -10.07 -0.69 -7.55
C LYS A 208 -9.07 0.42 -7.87
N ILE A 209 -8.79 1.26 -6.88
CA ILE A 209 -7.77 2.31 -6.94
C ILE A 209 -6.66 1.96 -5.97
N THR A 210 -5.41 1.98 -6.45
CA THR A 210 -4.21 1.73 -5.64
C THR A 210 -3.20 2.88 -5.79
N GLY A 211 -2.27 2.95 -4.87
CA GLY A 211 -1.17 3.91 -4.88
C GLY A 211 -1.24 4.94 -3.75
N PRO A 212 -0.06 5.38 -3.28
CA PRO A 212 0.07 6.38 -2.23
C PRO A 212 -0.23 7.79 -2.75
N GLY A 213 -0.58 8.69 -1.87
CA GLY A 213 -0.81 10.09 -2.19
C GLY A 213 -0.85 10.96 -0.94
N ASN A 214 -0.95 12.26 -1.11
CA ASN A 214 -1.06 13.21 -0.01
C ASN A 214 -2.40 13.07 0.75
N SER A 215 -2.59 13.86 1.80
CA SER A 215 -3.79 13.86 2.65
C SER A 215 -5.10 14.02 1.85
N TYR A 216 -5.12 14.79 0.76
CA TYR A 216 -6.29 14.95 -0.11
C TYR A 216 -6.61 13.66 -0.86
N VAL A 217 -5.59 12.97 -1.36
CA VAL A 217 -5.74 11.67 -2.05
C VAL A 217 -6.21 10.60 -1.07
N ALA A 218 -5.62 10.53 0.11
CA ALA A 218 -6.02 9.60 1.17
C ALA A 218 -7.47 9.84 1.60
N ALA A 219 -7.87 11.10 1.81
CA ALA A 219 -9.26 11.47 2.13
C ALA A 219 -10.23 11.11 0.99
N ALA A 220 -9.83 11.33 -0.28
CA ALA A 220 -10.65 10.97 -1.43
C ALA A 220 -10.83 9.46 -1.54
N LYS A 221 -9.75 8.67 -1.40
CA LYS A 221 -9.83 7.20 -1.38
C LYS A 221 -10.79 6.70 -0.31
N ARG A 222 -10.71 7.25 0.92
CA ARG A 222 -11.62 6.92 2.02
C ARG A 222 -13.09 7.17 1.66
N GLN A 223 -13.37 8.30 1.02
CA GLN A 223 -14.75 8.71 0.69
C GLN A 223 -15.35 7.96 -0.50
N VAL A 224 -14.55 7.47 -1.44
CA VAL A 224 -15.05 6.68 -2.57
C VAL A 224 -15.10 5.18 -2.28
N PHE A 225 -14.55 4.72 -1.15
CA PHE A 225 -14.61 3.31 -0.75
C PHE A 225 -16.06 2.83 -0.64
N GLY A 226 -16.33 1.67 -1.22
CA GLY A 226 -17.70 1.14 -1.36
C GLY A 226 -18.32 1.42 -2.73
N LYS A 227 -17.96 2.53 -3.40
CA LYS A 227 -18.25 2.74 -4.82
C LYS A 227 -17.17 2.08 -5.69
N VAL A 228 -15.94 2.14 -5.25
CA VAL A 228 -14.75 1.52 -5.83
C VAL A 228 -13.93 0.89 -4.71
N GLY A 229 -13.21 -0.20 -4.98
CA GLY A 229 -12.25 -0.76 -4.03
C GLY A 229 -11.04 0.17 -3.89
N ILE A 230 -10.37 0.11 -2.74
CA ILE A 230 -9.07 0.75 -2.54
C ILE A 230 -8.07 -0.27 -1.99
N ASP A 231 -6.77 0.02 -2.11
CA ASP A 231 -5.70 -0.73 -1.44
C ASP A 231 -5.77 -0.53 0.08
N MET A 232 -5.36 0.65 0.53
CA MET A 232 -5.34 1.05 1.93
C MET A 232 -5.46 2.58 2.05
N ILE A 233 -5.64 3.05 3.28
CA ILE A 233 -5.53 4.46 3.62
C ILE A 233 -4.13 4.65 4.17
N ALA A 234 -3.23 5.18 3.36
CA ALA A 234 -1.85 5.43 3.76
C ALA A 234 -1.78 6.66 4.69
N GLY A 235 -1.08 6.50 5.80
CA GLY A 235 -0.56 7.59 6.62
C GLY A 235 0.87 7.99 6.20
N PRO A 236 1.53 8.88 6.96
CA PRO A 236 2.95 9.17 6.79
C PRO A 236 3.79 7.90 6.96
N SER A 237 4.85 7.80 6.17
CA SER A 237 5.73 6.62 6.15
C SER A 237 6.48 6.41 7.48
N GLU A 238 6.85 5.16 7.74
CA GLU A 238 7.41 4.73 9.02
C GLU A 238 8.54 3.72 8.82
N VAL A 239 9.65 3.89 9.53
CA VAL A 239 10.68 2.87 9.70
C VAL A 239 10.92 2.59 11.18
N LEU A 240 11.06 1.31 11.53
CA LEU A 240 11.54 0.86 12.83
C LEU A 240 12.75 -0.03 12.63
N VAL A 241 13.86 0.34 13.23
CA VAL A 241 15.10 -0.43 13.22
C VAL A 241 15.30 -1.08 14.60
N ILE A 242 15.41 -2.40 14.66
CA ILE A 242 15.90 -3.12 15.82
C ILE A 242 17.37 -3.44 15.58
N ALA A 243 18.27 -2.87 16.39
CA ALA A 243 19.72 -3.03 16.22
C ALA A 243 20.41 -3.50 17.50
N ASP A 244 21.35 -4.44 17.35
CA ASP A 244 22.28 -4.84 18.41
C ASP A 244 23.57 -4.01 18.37
N GLU A 245 24.49 -4.20 19.33
CA GLU A 245 25.71 -3.42 19.50
C GLU A 245 26.77 -3.59 18.40
N ASP A 246 26.65 -4.62 17.58
CA ASP A 246 27.62 -4.96 16.52
C ASP A 246 27.40 -4.14 15.23
N ASN A 247 26.36 -3.29 15.19
CA ASN A 247 26.05 -2.45 14.04
C ASN A 247 27.00 -1.26 13.90
N ASP A 248 27.20 -0.82 12.65
CA ASP A 248 27.78 0.46 12.33
C ASP A 248 26.77 1.59 12.60
N PRO A 249 27.05 2.55 13.50
CA PRO A 249 26.13 3.64 13.79
C PRO A 249 25.78 4.50 12.58
N GLU A 250 26.70 4.68 11.62
CA GLU A 250 26.47 5.43 10.39
C GLU A 250 25.40 4.76 9.52
N TRP A 251 25.41 3.42 9.41
CA TRP A 251 24.40 2.69 8.64
C TRP A 251 23.02 2.86 9.24
N ILE A 252 22.88 2.63 10.55
CA ILE A 252 21.59 2.82 11.25
C ILE A 252 21.10 4.27 11.14
N ALA A 253 21.98 5.25 11.25
CA ALA A 253 21.61 6.65 11.09
C ALA A 253 21.10 6.96 9.66
N LEU A 254 21.73 6.38 8.63
CA LEU A 254 21.29 6.51 7.25
C LEU A 254 19.96 5.83 7.00
N ASP A 255 19.72 4.64 7.55
CA ASP A 255 18.44 3.93 7.42
C ASP A 255 17.29 4.71 8.08
N LEU A 256 17.51 5.33 9.24
CA LEU A 256 16.52 6.21 9.89
C LEU A 256 16.27 7.49 9.08
N LEU A 257 17.31 8.07 8.49
CA LEU A 257 17.21 9.30 7.69
C LEU A 257 16.67 9.06 6.29
N SER A 258 16.84 7.87 5.71
CA SER A 258 16.22 7.50 4.43
C SER A 258 14.69 7.58 4.51
N GLN A 259 14.11 7.23 5.64
CA GLN A 259 12.68 7.41 5.89
C GLN A 259 12.33 8.88 6.21
N ALA A 260 13.13 9.54 7.04
CA ALA A 260 12.87 10.92 7.45
C ALA A 260 12.88 11.91 6.27
N GLU A 261 13.62 11.63 5.20
CA GLU A 261 13.69 12.50 4.02
C GLU A 261 12.46 12.40 3.10
N HIS A 262 11.55 11.43 3.32
CA HIS A 262 10.34 11.28 2.51
C HIS A 262 9.35 12.43 2.76
N ASP A 263 9.05 12.74 4.02
CA ASP A 263 8.07 13.75 4.43
C ASP A 263 8.37 14.27 5.84
N GLU A 264 8.02 15.53 6.13
CA GLU A 264 8.20 16.14 7.46
C GLU A 264 7.42 15.42 8.58
N SER A 265 6.38 14.63 8.23
CA SER A 265 5.59 13.82 9.15
C SER A 265 6.00 12.34 9.20
N ALA A 266 7.03 11.93 8.46
CA ALA A 266 7.58 10.58 8.52
C ALA A 266 8.12 10.26 9.92
N GLN A 267 8.04 8.99 10.33
CA GLN A 267 8.51 8.54 11.64
C GLN A 267 9.65 7.52 11.51
N SER A 268 10.75 7.79 12.22
CA SER A 268 11.91 6.91 12.28
C SER A 268 12.18 6.52 13.73
N ILE A 269 12.18 5.21 14.01
CA ILE A 269 12.31 4.66 15.36
C ILE A 269 13.49 3.70 15.40
N LEU A 270 14.41 3.91 16.33
CA LEU A 270 15.45 2.94 16.71
C LEU A 270 15.06 2.28 18.01
N ILE A 271 15.10 0.94 18.07
CA ILE A 271 15.07 0.17 19.32
C ILE A 271 16.37 -0.63 19.45
N THR A 272 17.12 -0.43 20.51
CA THR A 272 18.38 -1.14 20.74
C THR A 272 18.57 -1.56 22.18
N ASN A 273 19.29 -2.65 22.38
CA ASN A 273 19.72 -3.11 23.70
C ASN A 273 21.10 -2.56 24.11
N SER A 274 21.65 -1.59 23.36
CA SER A 274 22.94 -0.96 23.60
C SER A 274 22.80 0.54 23.73
N GLN A 275 22.97 1.09 24.94
CA GLN A 275 23.00 2.54 25.16
C GLN A 275 24.14 3.18 24.37
N LYS A 276 25.29 2.50 24.26
CA LYS A 276 26.43 2.98 23.47
C LYS A 276 26.07 3.17 22.01
N LEU A 277 25.36 2.21 21.40
CA LEU A 277 24.91 2.34 20.00
C LEU A 277 23.91 3.49 19.86
N ALA A 278 22.95 3.61 20.78
CA ALA A 278 21.98 4.71 20.78
C ALA A 278 22.67 6.09 20.74
N ASP A 279 23.64 6.31 21.63
CA ASP A 279 24.39 7.57 21.71
C ASP A 279 25.25 7.86 20.46
N LEU A 280 25.77 6.80 19.82
CA LEU A 280 26.54 6.94 18.59
C LEU A 280 25.66 7.24 17.40
N VAL A 281 24.52 6.57 17.26
CA VAL A 281 23.54 6.80 16.18
C VAL A 281 23.01 8.23 16.22
N GLU A 282 22.67 8.74 17.41
CA GLU A 282 22.24 10.13 17.57
C GLU A 282 23.28 11.12 17.01
N LYS A 283 24.55 10.92 17.37
CA LYS A 283 25.65 11.77 16.88
C LYS A 283 25.86 11.66 15.38
N GLU A 284 25.71 10.46 14.78
CA GLU A 284 25.83 10.29 13.34
C GLU A 284 24.67 10.96 12.61
N ILE A 285 23.42 10.87 13.12
CA ILE A 285 22.28 11.58 12.55
C ILE A 285 22.54 13.10 12.52
N GLU A 286 23.03 13.69 13.62
CA GLU A 286 23.37 15.11 13.66
C GLU A 286 24.38 15.49 12.57
N LYS A 287 25.45 14.68 12.38
CA LYS A 287 26.47 14.93 11.34
C LYS A 287 25.90 14.81 9.93
N ILE A 288 25.10 13.75 9.67
CA ILE A 288 24.55 13.48 8.34
C ILE A 288 23.54 14.55 7.94
N LEU A 289 22.71 15.03 8.86
CA LEU A 289 21.76 16.13 8.63
C LEU A 289 22.44 17.43 8.17
N LEU A 290 23.71 17.66 8.52
CA LEU A 290 24.45 18.86 8.06
C LEU A 290 24.77 18.82 6.56
N ILE A 291 24.86 17.62 5.96
CA ILE A 291 25.28 17.40 4.56
C ILE A 291 24.18 16.85 3.66
N LEU A 292 23.08 16.38 4.24
CA LEU A 292 21.97 15.77 3.49
C LEU A 292 21.30 16.81 2.58
N ALA A 293 21.08 16.47 1.32
CA ALA A 293 20.45 17.35 0.34
C ALA A 293 19.01 17.74 0.72
N ARG A 294 18.27 16.81 1.34
CA ARG A 294 16.88 17.00 1.80
C ARG A 294 16.79 17.29 3.31
N ARG A 295 17.81 17.84 3.90
CA ARG A 295 17.85 18.19 5.34
C ARG A 295 16.67 19.05 5.81
N ASP A 296 16.12 19.87 4.92
CA ASP A 296 14.99 20.76 5.23
C ASP A 296 13.67 19.98 5.41
N VAL A 297 13.61 18.69 4.98
CA VAL A 297 12.53 17.74 5.22
C VAL A 297 12.92 16.76 6.34
N ALA A 298 14.08 16.12 6.22
CA ALA A 298 14.54 15.10 7.17
C ALA A 298 14.76 15.65 8.59
N GLY A 299 15.27 16.88 8.70
CA GLY A 299 15.51 17.53 10.00
C GLY A 299 14.23 17.74 10.81
N PRO A 300 13.19 18.42 10.27
CA PRO A 300 11.89 18.50 10.92
C PRO A 300 11.27 17.14 11.26
N SER A 301 11.29 16.18 10.33
CA SER A 301 10.80 14.82 10.56
C SER A 301 11.49 14.17 11.76
N TRP A 302 12.82 14.11 11.77
CA TRP A 302 13.59 13.56 12.88
C TRP A 302 13.34 14.29 14.20
N ASN A 303 13.32 15.63 14.19
CA ASN A 303 13.11 16.43 15.39
C ASN A 303 11.73 16.26 16.03
N ASN A 304 10.70 16.02 15.21
CA ASN A 304 9.32 15.93 15.68
C ASN A 304 8.88 14.49 15.95
N PHE A 305 9.36 13.53 15.15
CA PHE A 305 8.86 12.15 15.16
C PHE A 305 9.98 11.10 15.28
N GLY A 306 11.26 11.51 15.26
CA GLY A 306 12.38 10.60 15.54
C GLY A 306 12.34 10.07 16.97
N THR A 307 12.60 8.80 17.16
CA THR A 307 12.55 8.16 18.49
C THR A 307 13.70 7.15 18.66
N ILE A 308 14.37 7.19 19.79
CA ILE A 308 15.35 6.18 20.20
C ILE A 308 14.86 5.53 21.49
N ILE A 309 14.74 4.20 21.49
CA ILE A 309 14.29 3.41 22.63
C ILE A 309 15.40 2.46 23.04
N THR A 310 15.85 2.52 24.29
CA THR A 310 16.77 1.54 24.86
C THR A 310 16.02 0.51 25.69
N VAL A 311 16.36 -0.76 25.49
CA VAL A 311 15.67 -1.91 26.10
C VAL A 311 16.67 -2.91 26.69
N PRO A 312 16.27 -3.75 27.67
CA PRO A 312 17.17 -4.74 28.29
C PRO A 312 17.53 -5.92 27.36
N SER A 313 16.70 -6.22 26.34
CA SER A 313 16.97 -7.34 25.43
C SER A 313 16.26 -7.17 24.08
N LEU A 314 16.70 -7.91 23.07
CA LEU A 314 16.07 -7.94 21.73
C LEU A 314 14.65 -8.56 21.75
N GLU A 315 14.35 -9.40 22.73
CA GLU A 315 12.99 -9.93 22.95
C GLU A 315 12.02 -8.81 23.29
N VAL A 316 12.42 -7.94 24.23
CA VAL A 316 11.62 -6.75 24.58
C VAL A 316 11.49 -5.81 23.38
N ALA A 317 12.56 -5.66 22.57
CA ALA A 317 12.50 -4.90 21.32
C ALA A 317 11.43 -5.46 20.37
N ALA A 318 11.36 -6.79 20.20
CA ALA A 318 10.34 -7.43 19.36
C ALA A 318 8.91 -7.19 19.89
N ASP A 319 8.71 -7.28 21.22
CA ASP A 319 7.41 -7.03 21.85
C ASP A 319 6.94 -5.57 21.63
N LEU A 320 7.84 -4.59 21.76
CA LEU A 320 7.54 -3.20 21.48
C LEU A 320 7.28 -2.96 19.98
N SER A 321 8.07 -3.57 19.11
CA SER A 321 7.85 -3.51 17.64
C SER A 321 6.47 -4.03 17.26
N ASN A 322 6.02 -5.15 17.82
CA ASN A 322 4.69 -5.69 17.59
C ASN A 322 3.56 -4.73 18.03
N LYS A 323 3.78 -3.94 19.09
CA LYS A 323 2.84 -2.92 19.53
C LYS A 323 2.83 -1.69 18.62
N ILE A 324 4.01 -1.30 18.12
CA ILE A 324 4.16 -0.22 17.14
C ILE A 324 3.55 -0.64 15.80
N ALA A 325 3.77 -1.90 15.39
CA ALA A 325 3.32 -2.48 14.12
C ALA A 325 3.74 -1.59 12.91
N PRO A 326 5.06 -1.39 12.71
CA PRO A 326 5.59 -0.44 11.75
C PRO A 326 5.31 -0.84 10.30
N GLU A 327 5.37 0.13 9.41
CA GLU A 327 5.38 -0.08 7.96
C GLU A 327 6.61 -0.89 7.54
N HIS A 328 7.81 -0.37 7.83
CA HIS A 328 9.09 -1.01 7.56
C HIS A 328 9.73 -1.42 8.88
N LEU A 329 10.15 -2.67 8.98
CA LEU A 329 10.89 -3.19 10.12
C LEU A 329 12.24 -3.74 9.68
N GLU A 330 13.32 -3.16 10.18
CA GLU A 330 14.67 -3.70 10.01
C GLU A 330 15.11 -4.50 11.23
N LEU A 331 15.59 -5.71 11.03
CA LEU A 331 16.19 -6.56 12.06
C LEU A 331 17.70 -6.59 11.86
N CYS A 332 18.37 -5.49 12.23
CA CYS A 332 19.82 -5.32 12.16
C CYS A 332 20.50 -6.00 13.35
N VAL A 333 20.44 -7.33 13.39
CA VAL A 333 20.95 -8.14 14.51
C VAL A 333 21.68 -9.38 14.00
N ALA A 334 22.55 -9.97 14.83
CA ALA A 334 23.34 -11.14 14.47
C ALA A 334 22.48 -12.36 14.07
N LYS A 335 21.27 -12.52 14.65
CA LYS A 335 20.37 -13.65 14.40
C LYS A 335 18.96 -13.21 13.97
N PRO A 336 18.80 -12.55 12.82
CA PRO A 336 17.53 -11.95 12.41
C PRO A 336 16.41 -12.98 12.20
N LYS A 337 16.74 -14.20 11.73
CA LYS A 337 15.74 -15.28 11.54
C LYS A 337 15.19 -15.84 12.85
N GLU A 338 15.94 -15.77 13.93
CA GLU A 338 15.48 -16.16 15.26
C GLU A 338 14.54 -15.08 15.83
N LEU A 339 14.92 -13.82 15.70
CA LEU A 339 14.12 -12.69 16.15
C LEU A 339 12.81 -12.56 15.34
N LEU A 340 12.85 -12.83 14.03
CA LEU A 340 11.66 -12.82 13.15
C LEU A 340 10.53 -13.73 13.69
N LYS A 341 10.85 -14.85 14.36
CA LYS A 341 9.82 -15.73 14.93
C LYS A 341 8.99 -15.07 16.02
N LYS A 342 9.47 -13.97 16.59
CA LYS A 342 8.79 -13.17 17.63
C LYS A 342 8.04 -11.96 17.03
N ILE A 343 8.23 -11.68 15.74
CA ILE A 343 7.56 -10.59 15.05
C ILE A 343 6.24 -11.09 14.45
N SER A 344 5.17 -10.39 14.75
CA SER A 344 3.83 -10.68 14.23
C SER A 344 3.20 -9.52 13.45
N ASN A 345 3.67 -8.30 13.68
CA ASN A 345 3.07 -7.10 13.10
C ASN A 345 4.14 -6.20 12.47
N ALA A 346 4.26 -6.26 11.15
CA ALA A 346 5.06 -5.34 10.35
C ALA A 346 4.54 -5.38 8.90
N GLY A 347 4.63 -4.29 8.17
CA GLY A 347 4.29 -4.24 6.75
C GLY A 347 5.30 -5.02 5.91
N ALA A 348 6.59 -4.76 6.10
CA ALA A 348 7.71 -5.53 5.54
C ALA A 348 8.81 -5.72 6.59
N VAL A 349 9.61 -6.80 6.47
CA VAL A 349 10.74 -7.08 7.36
C VAL A 349 12.03 -7.25 6.56
N PHE A 350 13.03 -6.44 6.88
CA PHE A 350 14.38 -6.46 6.32
C PHE A 350 15.33 -7.13 7.31
N MET A 351 16.10 -8.12 6.87
CA MET A 351 16.80 -9.00 7.81
C MET A 351 18.30 -8.96 7.63
N GLY A 352 19.01 -8.61 8.70
CA GLY A 352 20.47 -8.63 8.80
C GLY A 352 21.10 -7.30 8.40
N TYR A 353 22.35 -7.14 8.78
CA TYR A 353 23.13 -5.89 8.65
C TYR A 353 23.26 -5.34 7.20
N TRP A 354 23.07 -6.17 6.19
CA TRP A 354 23.24 -5.84 4.77
C TRP A 354 21.95 -5.59 4.03
N THR A 355 20.83 -5.39 4.73
CA THR A 355 19.51 -5.30 4.11
C THR A 355 18.80 -4.03 4.55
N PRO A 356 19.23 -2.84 4.06
CA PRO A 356 18.53 -1.59 4.33
C PRO A 356 17.16 -1.56 3.66
N GLU A 357 16.25 -0.75 4.17
CA GLU A 357 14.91 -0.51 3.62
C GLU A 357 14.92 -0.22 2.11
N ALA A 358 15.89 0.57 1.64
CA ALA A 358 16.04 0.94 0.23
C ALA A 358 16.11 -0.28 -0.72
N VAL A 359 16.53 -1.45 -0.24
CA VAL A 359 16.47 -2.69 -1.04
C VAL A 359 15.03 -3.04 -1.37
N GLY A 360 14.11 -2.92 -0.40
CA GLY A 360 12.68 -3.17 -0.58
C GLY A 360 12.02 -2.12 -1.45
N ASP A 361 12.39 -0.88 -1.28
CA ASP A 361 11.81 0.23 -2.02
C ASP A 361 12.06 0.18 -3.52
N TYR A 362 13.20 -0.35 -3.94
CA TYR A 362 13.57 -0.27 -5.34
C TYR A 362 13.71 -1.63 -6.04
N ILE A 363 14.47 -2.57 -5.46
CA ILE A 363 14.97 -3.70 -6.25
C ILE A 363 14.82 -5.07 -5.58
N GLY A 364 14.43 -5.12 -4.30
CA GLY A 364 14.27 -6.38 -3.54
C GLY A 364 13.28 -7.34 -4.17
N GLY A 365 12.24 -6.82 -4.80
CA GLY A 365 11.17 -7.58 -5.43
C GLY A 365 9.87 -7.60 -4.62
N SER A 366 9.93 -7.47 -3.29
CA SER A 366 8.76 -7.25 -2.43
C SER A 366 8.10 -5.90 -2.73
N ASN A 367 6.83 -5.77 -2.36
CA ASN A 367 6.10 -4.53 -2.58
C ASN A 367 6.38 -3.51 -1.48
N HIS A 368 6.54 -2.24 -1.85
CA HIS A 368 6.73 -1.13 -0.92
C HIS A 368 5.44 -0.35 -0.60
N VAL A 369 4.30 -0.71 -1.20
CA VAL A 369 3.00 -0.15 -0.81
C VAL A 369 2.53 -0.92 0.41
N LEU A 370 2.81 -0.39 1.58
CA LEU A 370 2.73 -1.08 2.86
C LEU A 370 1.72 -0.41 3.80
N PRO A 371 1.17 -1.15 4.78
CA PRO A 371 0.26 -0.60 5.77
C PRO A 371 1.02 0.30 6.75
N THR A 372 0.57 1.55 6.88
CA THR A 372 1.09 2.58 7.80
C THR A 372 0.16 2.78 9.00
N ALA A 373 0.51 3.66 9.92
CA ALA A 373 -0.30 4.05 11.07
C ALA A 373 -0.83 2.83 11.86
N ARG A 374 0.08 1.89 12.15
CA ARG A 374 -0.20 0.67 12.89
C ARG A 374 -1.20 -0.29 12.23
N SER A 375 -1.55 -0.08 10.96
CA SER A 375 -2.50 -0.96 10.26
C SER A 375 -1.89 -2.32 9.90
N ALA A 376 -0.56 -2.50 10.01
CA ALA A 376 0.09 -3.81 9.89
C ALA A 376 -0.42 -4.87 10.90
N ARG A 377 -1.18 -4.46 11.93
CA ARG A 377 -1.88 -5.37 12.86
C ARG A 377 -3.02 -6.15 12.20
N PHE A 378 -3.57 -5.68 11.08
CA PHE A 378 -4.74 -6.26 10.42
C PHE A 378 -4.72 -6.16 8.89
N SER A 379 -3.69 -5.53 8.32
CA SER A 379 -3.50 -5.39 6.86
C SER A 379 -2.13 -5.87 6.44
N SER A 380 -2.02 -6.30 5.20
CA SER A 380 -0.76 -6.65 4.53
C SER A 380 -0.39 -5.62 3.48
N GLY A 381 0.86 -5.62 3.04
CA GLY A 381 1.30 -4.85 1.89
C GLY A 381 0.61 -5.29 0.60
N LEU A 382 0.62 -4.40 -0.40
CA LEU A 382 0.02 -4.64 -1.70
C LEU A 382 0.58 -5.90 -2.36
N SER A 383 -0.29 -6.74 -2.87
CA SER A 383 0.04 -8.04 -3.41
C SER A 383 -0.86 -8.43 -4.57
N VAL A 384 -0.62 -9.58 -5.19
CA VAL A 384 -1.53 -10.14 -6.21
C VAL A 384 -2.94 -10.33 -5.67
N MET A 385 -3.08 -10.64 -4.37
CA MET A 385 -4.37 -10.86 -3.71
C MET A 385 -5.29 -9.63 -3.74
N ASP A 386 -4.71 -8.43 -3.87
CA ASP A 386 -5.46 -7.18 -3.96
C ASP A 386 -6.17 -6.99 -5.31
N PHE A 387 -5.75 -7.73 -6.32
CA PHE A 387 -6.20 -7.60 -7.70
C PHE A 387 -7.02 -8.79 -8.20
N ILE A 388 -7.34 -9.73 -7.31
CA ILE A 388 -8.15 -10.91 -7.61
C ILE A 388 -9.33 -11.02 -6.66
N LYS A 389 -10.37 -11.73 -7.10
CA LYS A 389 -11.59 -12.02 -6.31
C LYS A 389 -11.73 -13.52 -6.14
N ARG A 390 -12.03 -13.96 -4.93
CA ARG A 390 -12.37 -15.35 -4.66
C ARG A 390 -13.89 -15.54 -4.73
N THR A 391 -14.36 -16.38 -5.65
CA THR A 391 -15.75 -16.79 -5.76
C THR A 391 -15.89 -18.22 -5.27
N THR A 392 -16.74 -18.45 -4.27
CA THR A 392 -17.06 -19.79 -3.79
C THR A 392 -17.98 -20.51 -4.77
N THR A 393 -17.77 -21.82 -4.92
CA THR A 393 -18.62 -22.69 -5.74
C THR A 393 -19.17 -23.83 -4.90
N THR A 394 -20.45 -24.14 -5.10
CA THR A 394 -21.13 -25.25 -4.44
C THR A 394 -21.99 -25.97 -5.47
N PHE A 395 -21.78 -27.26 -5.64
CA PHE A 395 -22.65 -28.11 -6.43
C PHE A 395 -23.21 -29.25 -5.56
N VAL A 396 -24.53 -29.45 -5.62
CA VAL A 396 -25.23 -30.43 -4.82
C VAL A 396 -25.95 -31.40 -5.76
N SER A 397 -25.61 -32.70 -5.71
CA SER A 397 -26.31 -33.74 -6.43
C SER A 397 -27.70 -33.96 -5.84
N ARG A 398 -28.53 -34.75 -6.54
CA ARG A 398 -29.86 -35.13 -6.03
C ARG A 398 -29.76 -35.92 -4.72
N GLU A 399 -28.81 -36.81 -4.64
CA GLU A 399 -28.53 -37.66 -3.48
C GLU A 399 -28.05 -36.85 -2.31
N ALA A 400 -27.11 -35.96 -2.53
CA ALA A 400 -26.62 -35.04 -1.51
C ALA A 400 -27.76 -34.12 -1.01
N LEU A 401 -28.62 -33.59 -1.90
CA LEU A 401 -29.76 -32.78 -1.49
C LEU A 401 -30.75 -33.53 -0.62
N ARG A 402 -30.97 -34.82 -0.90
CA ARG A 402 -31.82 -35.70 -0.02
C ARG A 402 -31.23 -35.80 1.38
N ALA A 403 -29.90 -35.87 1.49
CA ALA A 403 -29.22 -36.00 2.77
C ALA A 403 -29.26 -34.70 3.60
N ILE A 404 -28.97 -33.56 2.99
CA ILE A 404 -28.84 -32.29 3.71
C ILE A 404 -30.15 -31.47 3.77
N GLY A 405 -31.07 -31.69 2.86
CA GLY A 405 -32.29 -30.91 2.68
C GLY A 405 -33.14 -30.76 3.95
N PRO A 406 -33.45 -31.87 4.70
CA PRO A 406 -34.20 -31.75 5.95
C PRO A 406 -33.57 -30.80 6.98
N SER A 407 -32.24 -30.76 7.07
CA SER A 407 -31.53 -29.84 7.96
C SER A 407 -31.68 -28.39 7.50
N ILE A 408 -31.66 -28.15 6.18
CA ILE A 408 -31.87 -26.80 5.62
C ILE A 408 -33.28 -26.31 5.92
N GLU A 409 -34.30 -27.16 5.76
CA GLU A 409 -35.69 -26.83 6.09
C GLU A 409 -35.86 -26.46 7.58
N THR A 410 -35.22 -27.23 8.46
CA THR A 410 -35.20 -26.95 9.91
C THR A 410 -34.57 -25.61 10.23
N LEU A 411 -33.39 -25.33 9.68
CA LEU A 411 -32.68 -24.08 9.93
C LEU A 411 -33.45 -22.88 9.36
N ALA A 412 -34.03 -23.00 8.18
CA ALA A 412 -34.86 -21.94 7.58
C ALA A 412 -36.10 -21.64 8.45
N ALA A 413 -36.71 -22.67 9.05
CA ALA A 413 -37.80 -22.47 10.00
C ALA A 413 -37.36 -21.79 11.29
N CYS A 414 -36.18 -22.14 11.83
CA CYS A 414 -35.60 -21.45 13.01
C CYS A 414 -35.38 -19.95 12.78
N GLU A 415 -35.00 -19.58 11.56
CA GLU A 415 -34.76 -18.18 11.17
C GLU A 415 -36.06 -17.47 10.71
N GLY A 416 -37.17 -18.17 10.57
CA GLY A 416 -38.41 -17.60 10.05
C GLY A 416 -38.38 -17.30 8.55
N LEU A 417 -37.45 -17.93 7.79
CA LEU A 417 -37.24 -17.72 6.36
C LEU A 417 -37.97 -18.77 5.53
N GLU A 418 -39.28 -18.66 5.42
CA GLU A 418 -40.16 -19.65 4.78
C GLU A 418 -39.75 -19.98 3.32
N ALA A 419 -39.44 -18.96 2.53
CA ALA A 419 -39.07 -19.15 1.12
C ALA A 419 -37.75 -19.95 0.98
N HIS A 420 -36.81 -19.85 1.90
CA HIS A 420 -35.58 -20.66 1.92
C HIS A 420 -35.93 -22.14 2.13
N GLY A 421 -36.79 -22.45 3.12
CA GLY A 421 -37.27 -23.82 3.36
C GLY A 421 -38.04 -24.37 2.15
N LEU A 422 -39.02 -23.64 1.63
CA LEU A 422 -39.83 -24.04 0.47
C LEU A 422 -38.99 -24.27 -0.80
N SER A 423 -37.89 -23.53 -0.99
CA SER A 423 -36.97 -23.74 -2.09
C SER A 423 -36.36 -25.14 -2.08
N VAL A 424 -36.03 -25.69 -0.92
CA VAL A 424 -35.53 -27.06 -0.75
C VAL A 424 -36.66 -28.08 -0.81
N THR A 425 -37.76 -27.90 -0.05
CA THR A 425 -38.93 -28.76 -0.01
C THR A 425 -39.46 -29.02 -1.40
N SER A 426 -39.57 -28.01 -2.25
CA SER A 426 -40.09 -28.17 -3.62
C SER A 426 -39.22 -29.09 -4.50
N ARG A 427 -37.91 -29.07 -4.30
CA ARG A 427 -36.94 -29.93 -4.98
C ARG A 427 -37.02 -31.36 -4.47
N LEU A 428 -37.07 -31.55 -3.14
CA LEU A 428 -37.22 -32.87 -2.51
C LEU A 428 -38.50 -33.58 -2.93
N LYS A 429 -39.62 -32.84 -3.02
CA LYS A 429 -40.89 -33.40 -3.51
C LYS A 429 -40.81 -33.93 -4.94
N LYS A 430 -40.03 -33.29 -5.81
CA LYS A 430 -39.81 -33.79 -7.20
C LYS A 430 -38.86 -34.97 -7.27
N LEU A 431 -37.97 -35.13 -6.30
CA LEU A 431 -37.05 -36.26 -6.21
C LEU A 431 -37.72 -37.55 -5.72
N ASN A 432 -38.91 -37.45 -5.10
CA ASN A 432 -39.66 -38.55 -4.57
C ASN A 432 -40.80 -39.00 -5.52
N ARG A 433 -40.92 -38.34 -6.68
CA ARG A 433 -41.79 -38.74 -7.80
C ARG A 433 -40.98 -39.47 -8.87
#